data_5b033c866be56430e2db9621b8a57e55
#
_entry.id   5b033c866be56430e2db9621b8a57e55
#
_cell.length_a   1.000
_cell.length_b   1.000
_cell.length_c   1.000
_cell.angle_alpha   90.00
_cell.angle_beta   90.00
_cell.angle_gamma   90.00
#
_symmetry.space_group_name_H-M   'P 1'
#
loop_
_entity.id
_entity.type
_entity.pdbx_description
1 polymer ?
#
loop_
_entity_poly.entity_id
_entity_poly.type
_entity_poly.pdbx_seq_one_letter_code
_entity_poly.pdbx_strand_id
1 'polypeptide(L)'
;MLNNEYCKRVYEQILARDPDQKEFHQAVYEVLEGLEPMVERRPELEKNGILERFVEPERVVTFQVPWTDDAGQVHVNRGYRVQFNSAIGPYKGGLRFHPTVNLSILKFLGFEQILKNSLTGLPIGGGKGGSDFDPKGKSDAEVMRFCQSFMSELYRHIGQFTDVPAGDIGVGAREIGYLFGQYKRLKNASEAAVLTGKGLTFGGSLTRTEATGYGLCYLTAEMLKTLKNDSFSGKTVVISGSGNVAIFACEKATELGAKVVAMSDSNGYIHDPDGIKLDIIKDIKLVKRGRIKEYVAQVPGSTYTEGFRGIWTIPCDIALPCATQNEITAAEAEEIVKGGAMAVAEGANMPSTPEAIAIFQKAGLLFAPAKAANAGGVAVSALEMSQNSMRYSWTFEEVDAKLQGIMVNIFRNINNAAKEYGMEGNLVAGANLAGFKKVSEAMIAQGVV
;
A
#
# COMPACT_ATOMS: atom_id res chain seq x y z
N MET A 1 -17.75 17.39 9.11
CA MET A 1 -17.13 18.74 9.03
C MET A 1 -16.06 18.83 10.10
N LEU A 2 -14.89 19.39 9.76
CA LEU A 2 -13.84 19.64 10.75
C LEU A 2 -14.37 20.56 11.86
N ASN A 3 -14.15 20.18 13.12
CA ASN A 3 -14.61 20.90 14.30
C ASN A 3 -13.48 21.75 14.92
N ASN A 4 -12.24 21.27 14.82
CA ASN A 4 -11.08 21.97 15.33
C ASN A 4 -10.68 23.13 14.43
N GLU A 5 -10.60 24.35 14.96
CA GLU A 5 -10.33 25.58 14.19
C GLU A 5 -8.94 25.58 13.52
N TYR A 6 -7.93 24.96 14.12
CA TYR A 6 -6.61 24.82 13.50
C TYR A 6 -6.66 23.88 12.28
N CYS A 7 -7.29 22.72 12.40
CA CYS A 7 -7.47 21.79 11.28
C CYS A 7 -8.26 22.43 10.14
N LYS A 8 -9.34 23.15 10.46
CA LYS A 8 -10.17 23.86 9.50
C LYS A 8 -9.40 24.93 8.75
N ARG A 9 -8.66 25.78 9.46
CA ARG A 9 -7.83 26.83 8.87
C ARG A 9 -6.80 26.26 7.90
N VAL A 10 -6.10 25.19 8.29
CA VAL A 10 -5.11 24.52 7.42
C VAL A 10 -5.77 23.92 6.18
N TYR A 11 -6.93 23.30 6.33
CA TYR A 11 -7.66 22.75 5.20
C TYR A 11 -8.11 23.85 4.22
N GLU A 12 -8.65 24.97 4.71
CA GLU A 12 -9.03 26.12 3.87
C GLU A 12 -7.84 26.70 3.10
N GLN A 13 -6.65 26.73 3.71
CA GLN A 13 -5.42 27.15 3.02
C GLN A 13 -5.07 26.24 1.86
N ILE A 14 -5.21 24.92 2.03
CA ILE A 14 -4.95 23.95 0.94
C ILE A 14 -5.96 24.10 -0.20
N LEU A 15 -7.25 24.28 0.11
CA LEU A 15 -8.26 24.52 -0.90
C LEU A 15 -7.99 25.79 -1.73
N ALA A 16 -7.53 26.84 -1.08
CA ALA A 16 -7.20 28.10 -1.75
C ALA A 16 -5.91 28.02 -2.60
N ARG A 17 -4.91 27.25 -2.13
CA ARG A 17 -3.61 27.11 -2.80
C ARG A 17 -3.67 26.22 -4.03
N ASP A 18 -4.40 25.12 -3.95
CA ASP A 18 -4.44 24.05 -4.96
C ASP A 18 -5.88 23.75 -5.42
N PRO A 19 -6.65 24.69 -5.97
CA PRO A 19 -8.11 24.60 -6.15
C PRO A 19 -8.55 23.43 -7.03
N ASP A 20 -7.68 22.92 -7.92
CA ASP A 20 -7.99 21.84 -8.86
C ASP A 20 -7.58 20.44 -8.38
N GLN A 21 -7.06 20.31 -7.14
CA GLN A 21 -6.48 19.05 -6.65
C GLN A 21 -7.47 18.26 -5.76
N LYS A 22 -8.59 17.86 -6.31
CA LYS A 22 -9.71 17.26 -5.57
C LYS A 22 -9.34 15.99 -4.81
N GLU A 23 -8.57 15.08 -5.42
CA GLU A 23 -8.15 13.84 -4.77
C GLU A 23 -7.23 14.12 -3.58
N PHE A 24 -6.37 15.12 -3.70
CA PHE A 24 -5.52 15.54 -2.60
C PHE A 24 -6.33 16.22 -1.47
N HIS A 25 -7.30 17.08 -1.81
CA HIS A 25 -8.19 17.70 -0.83
C HIS A 25 -8.93 16.67 0.01
N GLN A 26 -9.48 15.64 -0.62
CA GLN A 26 -10.20 14.58 0.08
C GLN A 26 -9.28 13.87 1.08
N ALA A 27 -8.08 13.49 0.67
CA ALA A 27 -7.13 12.81 1.54
C ALA A 27 -6.69 13.67 2.75
N VAL A 28 -6.43 14.97 2.51
CA VAL A 28 -6.10 15.91 3.59
C VAL A 28 -7.26 16.04 4.57
N TYR A 29 -8.50 16.19 4.06
CA TYR A 29 -9.69 16.28 4.89
C TYR A 29 -9.84 15.06 5.82
N GLU A 30 -9.80 13.86 5.26
CA GLU A 30 -9.97 12.59 6.00
C GLU A 30 -8.89 12.41 7.08
N VAL A 31 -7.66 12.79 6.77
CA VAL A 31 -6.57 12.68 7.74
C VAL A 31 -6.72 13.74 8.84
N LEU A 32 -6.99 15.01 8.51
CA LEU A 32 -7.15 16.08 9.51
C LEU A 32 -8.33 15.79 10.44
N GLU A 33 -9.46 15.29 9.92
CA GLU A 33 -10.61 14.88 10.74
C GLU A 33 -10.20 13.78 11.75
N GLY A 34 -9.42 12.80 11.33
CA GLY A 34 -8.90 11.76 12.21
C GLY A 34 -7.86 12.23 13.23
N LEU A 35 -7.26 13.40 13.01
CA LEU A 35 -6.24 13.98 13.91
C LEU A 35 -6.78 14.97 14.94
N GLU A 36 -8.03 15.44 14.80
CA GLU A 36 -8.62 16.44 15.72
C GLU A 36 -8.42 16.09 17.20
N PRO A 37 -8.64 14.85 17.68
CA PRO A 37 -8.45 14.51 19.09
C PRO A 37 -7.01 14.68 19.59
N MET A 38 -6.02 14.53 18.72
CA MET A 38 -4.62 14.77 19.04
C MET A 38 -4.31 16.27 19.05
N VAL A 39 -4.78 16.98 18.05
CA VAL A 39 -4.56 18.44 17.92
C VAL A 39 -5.12 19.20 19.11
N GLU A 40 -6.31 18.82 19.61
CA GLU A 40 -6.92 19.41 20.81
C GLU A 40 -6.08 19.24 22.08
N ARG A 41 -5.35 18.12 22.20
CA ARG A 41 -4.52 17.79 23.37
C ARG A 41 -3.08 18.30 23.27
N ARG A 42 -2.64 18.74 22.07
CA ARG A 42 -1.25 19.09 21.79
C ARG A 42 -1.10 20.46 21.13
N PRO A 43 -1.23 21.55 21.92
CA PRO A 43 -1.15 22.93 21.41
C PRO A 43 0.20 23.27 20.78
N GLU A 44 1.26 22.52 21.10
CA GLU A 44 2.57 22.67 20.48
C GLU A 44 2.55 22.35 18.98
N LEU A 45 1.58 21.57 18.48
CA LEU A 45 1.44 21.29 17.05
C LEU A 45 1.13 22.57 16.27
N GLU A 46 0.20 23.40 16.74
CA GLU A 46 -0.12 24.69 16.14
C GLU A 46 1.04 25.69 16.30
N LYS A 47 1.61 25.76 17.50
CA LYS A 47 2.74 26.66 17.78
C LYS A 47 3.93 26.45 16.84
N ASN A 48 4.16 25.21 16.39
CA ASN A 48 5.26 24.86 15.48
C ASN A 48 4.83 24.74 14.02
N GLY A 49 3.58 25.10 13.65
CA GLY A 49 3.06 25.02 12.29
C GLY A 49 3.13 23.61 11.71
N ILE A 50 2.85 22.60 12.54
CA ILE A 50 3.08 21.19 12.15
C ILE A 50 2.09 20.77 11.07
N LEU A 51 0.81 21.12 11.17
CA LEU A 51 -0.16 20.71 10.16
C LEU A 51 0.11 21.39 8.82
N GLU A 52 0.44 22.69 8.80
CA GLU A 52 0.78 23.41 7.57
C GLU A 52 1.97 22.75 6.84
N ARG A 53 2.98 22.34 7.57
CA ARG A 53 4.18 21.66 7.03
C ARG A 53 3.91 20.20 6.69
N PHE A 54 2.98 19.56 7.36
CA PHE A 54 2.63 18.15 7.14
C PHE A 54 1.78 17.94 5.88
N VAL A 55 0.90 18.91 5.56
CA VAL A 55 0.03 18.83 4.38
C VAL A 55 0.65 19.44 3.12
N GLU A 56 1.83 20.07 3.22
CA GLU A 56 2.55 20.63 2.08
C GLU A 56 3.75 19.75 1.73
N PRO A 57 3.92 19.28 0.49
CA PRO A 57 5.11 18.53 0.10
C PRO A 57 6.37 19.41 0.17
N GLU A 58 7.46 18.85 0.72
CA GLU A 58 8.74 19.55 0.79
C GLU A 58 9.26 19.93 -0.60
N ARG A 59 9.01 19.08 -1.63
CA ARG A 59 9.38 19.36 -3.03
C ARG A 59 8.46 18.64 -3.99
N VAL A 60 8.19 19.27 -5.12
CA VAL A 60 7.55 18.66 -6.28
C VAL A 60 8.43 18.89 -7.50
N VAL A 61 8.83 17.81 -8.15
CA VAL A 61 9.60 17.85 -9.40
C VAL A 61 8.71 17.40 -10.53
N THR A 62 8.57 18.23 -11.56
CA THR A 62 7.85 17.91 -12.79
C THR A 62 8.81 18.06 -13.97
N PHE A 63 8.83 17.09 -14.87
CA PHE A 63 9.75 17.06 -16.00
C PHE A 63 9.13 16.42 -17.24
N GLN A 64 9.69 16.75 -18.39
CA GLN A 64 9.33 16.18 -19.68
C GLN A 64 10.03 14.83 -19.89
N VAL A 65 9.31 13.86 -20.47
CA VAL A 65 9.83 12.53 -20.79
C VAL A 65 9.61 12.27 -22.29
N PRO A 66 10.54 12.70 -23.17
CA PRO A 66 10.47 12.38 -24.59
C PRO A 66 11.01 10.96 -24.84
N TRP A 67 10.33 10.19 -25.70
CA TRP A 67 10.76 8.85 -26.10
C TRP A 67 10.24 8.51 -27.50
N THR A 68 10.80 7.50 -28.15
CA THR A 68 10.39 7.05 -29.47
C THR A 68 9.81 5.65 -29.42
N ASP A 69 8.71 5.41 -30.14
CA ASP A 69 8.14 4.09 -30.32
C ASP A 69 8.94 3.22 -31.33
N ASP A 70 8.46 2.01 -31.54
CA ASP A 70 9.12 1.07 -32.47
C ASP A 70 8.99 1.49 -33.94
N ALA A 71 8.06 2.38 -34.27
CA ALA A 71 7.91 2.98 -35.60
C ALA A 71 8.81 4.24 -35.78
N GLY A 72 9.55 4.65 -34.74
CA GLY A 72 10.39 5.84 -34.75
C GLY A 72 9.64 7.16 -34.51
N GLN A 73 8.36 7.09 -34.12
CA GLN A 73 7.57 8.28 -33.78
C GLN A 73 7.94 8.80 -32.39
N VAL A 74 8.09 10.12 -32.26
CA VAL A 74 8.38 10.77 -30.99
C VAL A 74 7.11 10.97 -30.18
N HIS A 75 7.15 10.59 -28.92
CA HIS A 75 6.12 10.81 -27.91
C HIS A 75 6.69 11.63 -26.76
N VAL A 76 5.82 12.37 -26.07
CA VAL A 76 6.20 13.18 -24.91
C VAL A 76 5.21 12.94 -23.79
N ASN A 77 5.69 12.41 -22.70
CA ASN A 77 4.94 12.23 -21.46
C ASN A 77 5.43 13.21 -20.38
N ARG A 78 4.68 13.34 -19.32
CA ARG A 78 5.04 14.12 -18.14
C ARG A 78 5.45 13.20 -17.00
N GLY A 79 6.64 13.44 -16.45
CA GLY A 79 7.14 12.78 -15.26
C GLY A 79 6.98 13.64 -14.02
N TYR A 80 6.79 12.99 -12.87
CA TYR A 80 6.64 13.64 -11.57
C TYR A 80 7.39 12.90 -10.48
N ARG A 81 7.91 13.66 -9.49
CA ARG A 81 8.29 13.14 -8.18
C ARG A 81 7.84 14.10 -7.09
N VAL A 82 7.00 13.63 -6.19
CA VAL A 82 6.57 14.33 -4.98
C VAL A 82 7.41 13.80 -3.84
N GLN A 83 8.29 14.63 -3.30
CA GLN A 83 9.09 14.43 -2.11
C GLN A 83 8.31 15.09 -0.97
N PHE A 84 7.50 14.29 -0.27
CA PHE A 84 6.46 14.86 0.58
C PHE A 84 6.96 15.23 1.96
N ASN A 85 7.56 14.28 2.68
CA ASN A 85 8.06 14.53 4.04
C ASN A 85 9.26 13.63 4.34
N SER A 86 10.34 14.21 4.83
CA SER A 86 11.60 13.54 5.14
C SER A 86 11.93 13.48 6.64
N ALA A 87 11.02 13.90 7.52
CA ALA A 87 11.30 14.03 8.95
C ALA A 87 11.77 12.73 9.62
N ILE A 88 11.36 11.57 9.13
CA ILE A 88 11.74 10.26 9.71
C ILE A 88 12.71 9.46 8.84
N GLY A 89 13.16 9.98 7.72
CA GLY A 89 14.12 9.34 6.82
C GLY A 89 13.96 9.77 5.37
N PRO A 90 14.74 9.18 4.44
CA PRO A 90 14.66 9.51 3.03
C PRO A 90 13.24 9.32 2.48
N TYR A 91 12.83 10.15 1.54
CA TYR A 91 11.53 9.99 0.88
C TYR A 91 11.41 8.58 0.30
N LYS A 92 10.28 7.94 0.49
CA LYS A 92 10.04 6.56 0.05
C LYS A 92 8.65 6.39 -0.49
N GLY A 93 8.55 5.85 -1.71
CA GLY A 93 7.27 5.51 -2.31
C GLY A 93 7.37 5.17 -3.78
N GLY A 94 6.33 4.50 -4.30
CA GLY A 94 6.31 3.92 -5.64
C GLY A 94 6.27 4.94 -6.78
N LEU A 95 6.65 4.48 -7.95
CA LEU A 95 6.41 5.14 -9.24
C LEU A 95 5.20 4.46 -9.90
N ARG A 96 4.24 5.27 -10.37
CA ARG A 96 3.06 4.80 -11.09
C ARG A 96 3.13 5.22 -12.55
N PHE A 97 3.02 4.25 -13.48
CA PHE A 97 2.87 4.53 -14.91
C PHE A 97 1.45 4.17 -15.34
N HIS A 98 0.63 5.20 -15.52
CA HIS A 98 -0.77 5.02 -15.90
C HIS A 98 -1.32 6.32 -16.51
N PRO A 99 -2.19 6.27 -17.54
CA PRO A 99 -2.72 7.47 -18.21
C PRO A 99 -3.43 8.47 -17.30
N THR A 100 -3.96 8.02 -16.17
CA THR A 100 -4.65 8.89 -15.19
C THR A 100 -3.71 9.64 -14.25
N VAL A 101 -2.41 9.41 -14.30
CA VAL A 101 -1.46 10.05 -13.39
C VAL A 101 -1.42 11.55 -13.64
N ASN A 102 -1.65 12.30 -12.57
CA ASN A 102 -1.53 13.74 -12.49
C ASN A 102 -0.97 14.15 -11.12
N LEU A 103 -0.70 15.42 -10.93
CA LEU A 103 -0.09 15.93 -9.70
C LEU A 103 -1.00 15.73 -8.47
N SER A 104 -2.31 15.94 -8.60
CA SER A 104 -3.28 15.75 -7.51
C SER A 104 -3.23 14.32 -6.96
N ILE A 105 -3.30 13.31 -7.86
CA ILE A 105 -3.19 11.90 -7.49
C ILE A 105 -1.85 11.59 -6.82
N LEU A 106 -0.75 12.14 -7.31
CA LEU A 106 0.57 11.87 -6.73
C LEU A 106 0.80 12.59 -5.40
N LYS A 107 0.25 13.80 -5.20
CA LYS A 107 0.23 14.46 -3.88
C LYS A 107 -0.61 13.66 -2.88
N PHE A 108 -1.81 13.25 -3.27
CA PHE A 108 -2.66 12.35 -2.46
C PHE A 108 -1.90 11.10 -2.01
N LEU A 109 -1.35 10.35 -2.98
CA LEU A 109 -0.64 9.10 -2.69
C LEU A 109 0.65 9.33 -1.89
N GLY A 110 1.36 10.44 -2.11
CA GLY A 110 2.56 10.80 -1.37
C GLY A 110 2.25 11.18 0.09
N PHE A 111 1.16 11.87 0.30
CA PHE A 111 0.64 12.23 1.62
C PHE A 111 0.27 10.99 2.46
N GLU A 112 -0.55 10.11 1.89
CA GLU A 112 -0.90 8.82 2.51
C GLU A 112 0.33 7.96 2.80
N GLN A 113 1.35 8.05 1.94
CA GLN A 113 2.58 7.28 2.10
C GLN A 113 3.38 7.68 3.35
N ILE A 114 3.28 8.94 3.81
CA ILE A 114 3.94 9.39 5.06
C ILE A 114 3.44 8.56 6.23
N LEU A 115 2.11 8.49 6.39
CA LEU A 115 1.47 7.75 7.48
C LEU A 115 1.78 6.26 7.41
N LYS A 116 1.63 5.67 6.23
CA LYS A 116 1.92 4.26 6.00
C LYS A 116 3.36 3.88 6.35
N ASN A 117 4.33 4.69 5.91
CA ASN A 117 5.75 4.44 6.16
C ASN A 117 6.10 4.59 7.64
N SER A 118 5.55 5.60 8.30
CA SER A 118 5.80 5.86 9.72
C SER A 118 5.34 4.70 10.61
N LEU A 119 4.22 4.04 10.25
CA LEU A 119 3.71 2.87 10.97
C LEU A 119 4.69 1.70 11.00
N THR A 120 5.51 1.53 9.96
CA THR A 120 6.51 0.43 9.92
C THR A 120 7.57 0.51 11.03
N GLY A 121 7.74 1.66 11.65
CA GLY A 121 8.82 1.91 12.61
C GLY A 121 10.19 2.15 11.96
N LEU A 122 10.32 1.93 10.66
CA LEU A 122 11.58 2.05 9.92
C LEU A 122 11.88 3.51 9.54
N PRO A 123 13.15 3.88 9.33
CA PRO A 123 13.57 5.25 9.05
C PRO A 123 13.36 5.60 7.56
N ILE A 124 12.12 5.71 7.14
CA ILE A 124 11.71 6.07 5.78
C ILE A 124 10.60 7.12 5.81
N GLY A 125 10.79 8.19 5.07
CA GLY A 125 9.83 9.27 4.88
C GLY A 125 8.77 8.95 3.83
N GLY A 126 8.03 9.95 3.38
CA GLY A 126 6.96 9.80 2.39
C GLY A 126 7.27 10.47 1.05
N GLY A 127 6.99 9.77 -0.03
CA GLY A 127 7.09 10.30 -1.38
C GLY A 127 6.32 9.47 -2.39
N LYS A 128 6.07 10.04 -3.56
CA LYS A 128 5.38 9.36 -4.67
C LYS A 128 5.82 9.94 -6.00
N GLY A 129 5.81 9.14 -7.04
CA GLY A 129 6.10 9.64 -8.38
C GLY A 129 5.39 8.85 -9.47
N GLY A 130 5.65 9.21 -10.70
CA GLY A 130 5.07 8.50 -11.83
C GLY A 130 4.99 9.34 -13.10
N SER A 131 4.24 8.82 -14.06
CA SER A 131 4.00 9.43 -15.35
C SER A 131 2.64 9.02 -15.90
N ASP A 132 2.08 9.84 -16.78
CA ASP A 132 0.90 9.55 -17.60
C ASP A 132 1.17 8.54 -18.72
N PHE A 133 2.34 7.93 -18.76
CA PHE A 133 2.69 6.85 -19.68
C PHE A 133 1.90 5.57 -19.40
N ASP A 134 1.35 4.95 -20.45
CA ASP A 134 0.69 3.65 -20.38
C ASP A 134 1.63 2.54 -20.91
N PRO A 135 2.13 1.65 -20.03
CA PRO A 135 2.98 0.54 -20.47
C PRO A 135 2.20 -0.61 -21.14
N LYS A 136 0.85 -0.61 -21.07
CA LYS A 136 0.05 -1.66 -21.71
C LYS A 136 0.19 -1.64 -23.22
N GLY A 137 0.43 -2.81 -23.80
CA GLY A 137 0.55 -2.96 -25.26
C GLY A 137 1.85 -2.41 -25.85
N LYS A 138 2.77 -1.90 -25.02
CA LYS A 138 4.09 -1.46 -25.46
C LYS A 138 5.09 -2.62 -25.47
N SER A 139 6.01 -2.59 -26.43
CA SER A 139 7.12 -3.55 -26.47
C SER A 139 8.09 -3.33 -25.30
N ASP A 140 8.90 -4.33 -24.98
CA ASP A 140 9.95 -4.20 -23.96
C ASP A 140 10.97 -3.11 -24.34
N ALA A 141 11.24 -2.92 -25.64
CA ALA A 141 12.13 -1.90 -26.15
C ALA A 141 11.54 -0.48 -25.96
N GLU A 142 10.26 -0.30 -26.20
CA GLU A 142 9.55 0.96 -25.96
C GLU A 142 9.55 1.31 -24.48
N VAL A 143 9.19 0.36 -23.61
CA VAL A 143 9.19 0.57 -22.15
C VAL A 143 10.59 0.86 -21.63
N MET A 144 11.63 0.20 -22.18
CA MET A 144 13.02 0.49 -21.82
C MET A 144 13.42 1.92 -22.21
N ARG A 145 13.10 2.36 -23.43
CA ARG A 145 13.40 3.74 -23.88
C ARG A 145 12.70 4.77 -23.03
N PHE A 146 11.42 4.53 -22.71
CA PHE A 146 10.68 5.40 -21.79
C PHE A 146 11.34 5.45 -20.39
N CYS A 147 11.64 4.32 -19.78
CA CYS A 147 12.29 4.25 -18.47
C CYS A 147 13.65 4.95 -18.45
N GLN A 148 14.43 4.83 -19.51
CA GLN A 148 15.72 5.49 -19.65
C GLN A 148 15.57 7.02 -19.73
N SER A 149 14.61 7.50 -20.52
CA SER A 149 14.31 8.93 -20.62
C SER A 149 13.80 9.47 -19.28
N PHE A 150 12.85 8.79 -18.65
CA PHE A 150 12.31 9.15 -17.33
C PHE A 150 13.43 9.25 -16.26
N MET A 151 14.32 8.27 -16.22
CA MET A 151 15.42 8.25 -15.25
C MET A 151 16.48 9.30 -15.55
N SER A 152 16.65 9.71 -16.81
CA SER A 152 17.62 10.76 -17.18
C SER A 152 17.30 12.13 -16.56
N GLU A 153 16.04 12.38 -16.23
CA GLU A 153 15.63 13.54 -15.43
C GLU A 153 15.58 13.23 -13.94
N LEU A 154 14.99 12.10 -13.56
CA LEU A 154 14.75 11.75 -12.15
C LEU A 154 16.06 11.55 -11.36
N TYR A 155 17.13 11.03 -11.94
CA TYR A 155 18.35 10.66 -11.22
C TYR A 155 19.01 11.81 -10.45
N ARG A 156 18.75 13.06 -10.84
CA ARG A 156 19.28 14.26 -10.17
C ARG A 156 18.64 14.50 -8.80
N HIS A 157 17.47 13.92 -8.57
CA HIS A 157 16.61 14.20 -7.44
C HIS A 157 16.48 13.03 -6.46
N ILE A 158 17.02 11.86 -6.81
CA ILE A 158 16.95 10.64 -6.01
C ILE A 158 18.33 10.13 -5.59
N GLY A 159 18.35 9.27 -4.61
CA GLY A 159 19.57 8.66 -4.07
C GLY A 159 19.25 7.82 -2.85
N GLN A 160 20.12 6.87 -2.53
CA GLN A 160 19.89 5.91 -1.44
C GLN A 160 19.70 6.57 -0.06
N PHE A 161 20.16 7.81 0.14
CA PHE A 161 20.03 8.56 1.39
C PHE A 161 19.09 9.77 1.28
N THR A 162 18.54 10.03 0.10
CA THR A 162 17.69 11.20 -0.16
C THR A 162 16.27 10.78 -0.48
N ASP A 163 16.08 9.98 -1.52
CA ASP A 163 14.78 9.59 -2.05
C ASP A 163 14.90 8.24 -2.76
N VAL A 164 14.11 7.26 -2.33
CA VAL A 164 14.18 5.89 -2.81
C VAL A 164 12.84 5.45 -3.41
N PRO A 165 12.66 5.58 -4.73
CA PRO A 165 11.48 5.08 -5.42
C PRO A 165 11.35 3.54 -5.38
N ALA A 166 10.13 3.06 -5.63
CA ALA A 166 9.79 1.65 -5.75
C ALA A 166 8.81 1.42 -6.90
N GLY A 167 8.37 0.18 -7.11
CA GLY A 167 7.28 -0.14 -8.03
C GLY A 167 5.90 0.24 -7.49
N ASP A 168 4.96 0.44 -8.40
CA ASP A 168 3.53 0.65 -8.18
C ASP A 168 2.78 0.24 -9.46
N ILE A 169 1.53 0.65 -9.68
CA ILE A 169 0.78 0.34 -10.91
C ILE A 169 1.60 0.71 -12.15
N GLY A 170 1.74 -0.24 -13.08
CA GLY A 170 2.50 -0.07 -14.31
C GLY A 170 4.03 -0.07 -14.16
N VAL A 171 4.54 -0.29 -12.95
CA VAL A 171 5.98 -0.37 -12.66
C VAL A 171 6.27 -1.62 -11.85
N GLY A 172 6.67 -2.67 -12.52
CA GLY A 172 7.08 -3.94 -11.94
C GLY A 172 8.61 -4.13 -11.95
N ALA A 173 9.05 -5.38 -11.79
CA ALA A 173 10.47 -5.74 -11.76
C ALA A 173 11.19 -5.37 -13.06
N ARG A 174 10.51 -5.46 -14.22
CA ARG A 174 11.04 -5.09 -15.55
C ARG A 174 11.38 -3.59 -15.58
N GLU A 175 10.42 -2.73 -15.25
CA GLU A 175 10.59 -1.28 -15.24
C GLU A 175 11.64 -0.85 -14.22
N ILE A 176 11.61 -1.42 -13.01
CA ILE A 176 12.64 -1.17 -11.99
C ILE A 176 14.03 -1.55 -12.50
N GLY A 177 14.14 -2.66 -13.24
CA GLY A 177 15.40 -3.06 -13.87
C GLY A 177 15.93 -2.02 -14.86
N TYR A 178 15.08 -1.53 -15.76
CA TYR A 178 15.45 -0.52 -16.74
C TYR A 178 15.81 0.83 -16.09
N LEU A 179 15.03 1.25 -15.08
CA LEU A 179 15.31 2.46 -14.31
C LEU A 179 16.64 2.34 -13.56
N PHE A 180 16.90 1.23 -12.90
CA PHE A 180 18.14 1.00 -12.17
C PHE A 180 19.37 0.97 -13.07
N GLY A 181 19.26 0.29 -14.24
CA GLY A 181 20.34 0.25 -15.24
C GLY A 181 20.74 1.63 -15.73
N GLN A 182 19.75 2.47 -16.02
CA GLN A 182 19.99 3.86 -16.45
C GLN A 182 20.57 4.72 -15.33
N TYR A 183 20.04 4.62 -14.10
CA TYR A 183 20.58 5.33 -12.94
C TYR A 183 22.06 5.02 -12.73
N LYS A 184 22.40 3.71 -12.67
CA LYS A 184 23.78 3.25 -12.51
C LYS A 184 24.73 3.82 -13.58
N ARG A 185 24.26 3.87 -14.83
CA ARG A 185 25.02 4.43 -15.95
C ARG A 185 25.29 5.94 -15.77
N LEU A 186 24.26 6.71 -15.39
CA LEU A 186 24.36 8.17 -15.23
C LEU A 186 25.21 8.55 -14.00
N LYS A 187 25.05 7.84 -12.88
CA LYS A 187 25.78 8.13 -11.65
C LYS A 187 27.21 7.58 -11.67
N ASN A 188 27.50 6.60 -12.53
CA ASN A 188 28.75 5.85 -12.53
C ASN A 188 29.10 5.30 -11.12
N ALA A 189 28.08 4.84 -10.39
CA ALA A 189 28.21 4.32 -9.04
C ALA A 189 27.19 3.17 -8.82
N SER A 190 27.56 2.20 -7.97
CA SER A 190 26.70 1.09 -7.58
C SER A 190 25.97 1.42 -6.28
N GLU A 191 24.93 2.26 -6.37
CA GLU A 191 24.06 2.64 -5.26
C GLU A 191 22.82 1.73 -5.25
N ALA A 192 22.99 0.47 -4.81
CA ALA A 192 21.94 -0.55 -4.91
C ALA A 192 20.67 -0.17 -4.16
N ALA A 193 20.74 0.62 -3.10
CA ALA A 193 19.59 1.03 -2.30
C ALA A 193 18.79 2.21 -2.88
N VAL A 194 19.14 2.73 -4.07
CA VAL A 194 18.43 3.87 -4.70
C VAL A 194 17.01 3.54 -5.17
N LEU A 195 16.75 2.27 -5.48
CA LEU A 195 15.45 1.76 -5.91
C LEU A 195 15.16 0.45 -5.18
N THR A 196 13.90 0.18 -4.86
CA THR A 196 13.46 -1.10 -4.30
C THR A 196 12.49 -1.82 -5.20
N GLY A 197 12.35 -3.14 -5.00
CA GLY A 197 11.62 -4.03 -5.90
C GLY A 197 12.50 -4.53 -7.05
N LYS A 198 13.82 -4.52 -6.84
CA LYS A 198 14.80 -5.04 -7.80
C LYS A 198 14.73 -6.57 -7.92
N GLY A 199 15.20 -7.10 -9.04
CA GLY A 199 15.45 -8.53 -9.18
C GLY A 199 16.56 -9.00 -8.21
N LEU A 200 16.49 -10.28 -7.82
CA LEU A 200 17.44 -10.87 -6.87
C LEU A 200 18.90 -10.80 -7.36
N THR A 201 19.11 -10.81 -8.67
CA THR A 201 20.45 -10.78 -9.29
C THR A 201 21.18 -9.43 -9.14
N PHE A 202 20.47 -8.37 -8.74
CA PHE A 202 21.05 -7.02 -8.61
C PHE A 202 20.55 -6.26 -7.36
N GLY A 203 20.37 -6.98 -6.27
CA GLY A 203 20.14 -6.40 -4.95
C GLY A 203 18.70 -6.41 -4.48
N GLY A 204 17.82 -7.19 -5.10
CA GLY A 204 16.47 -7.44 -4.60
C GLY A 204 16.47 -8.26 -3.31
N SER A 205 15.38 -8.20 -2.56
CA SER A 205 15.18 -8.97 -1.33
C SER A 205 14.27 -10.17 -1.59
N LEU A 206 14.59 -11.29 -0.98
CA LEU A 206 13.65 -12.39 -0.78
C LEU A 206 12.44 -11.90 0.02
N THR A 207 11.33 -12.63 -0.05
CA THR A 207 10.04 -12.29 0.62
C THR A 207 9.37 -11.02 0.08
N ARG A 208 9.98 -10.27 -0.88
CA ARG A 208 9.39 -9.00 -1.36
C ARG A 208 8.05 -9.22 -2.09
N THR A 209 7.92 -10.30 -2.83
CA THR A 209 6.70 -10.65 -3.59
C THR A 209 5.57 -11.05 -2.64
N GLU A 210 5.91 -11.78 -1.60
CA GLU A 210 5.03 -12.33 -0.57
C GLU A 210 4.59 -11.27 0.46
N ALA A 211 5.42 -10.26 0.65
CA ALA A 211 5.42 -9.35 1.79
C ALA A 211 4.06 -8.72 2.12
N THR A 212 3.29 -8.32 1.11
CA THR A 212 1.99 -7.66 1.34
C THR A 212 0.96 -8.68 1.85
N GLY A 213 0.86 -9.83 1.22
CA GLY A 213 -0.07 -10.90 1.62
C GLY A 213 0.31 -11.51 2.97
N TYR A 214 1.59 -11.78 3.18
CA TYR A 214 2.08 -12.29 4.47
C TYR A 214 1.88 -11.28 5.59
N GLY A 215 2.25 -10.03 5.36
CA GLY A 215 2.07 -8.94 6.32
C GLY A 215 0.60 -8.73 6.71
N LEU A 216 -0.31 -8.79 5.75
CA LEU A 216 -1.74 -8.74 5.98
C LEU A 216 -2.17 -9.82 6.99
N CYS A 217 -1.74 -11.07 6.79
CA CYS A 217 -2.07 -12.18 7.67
C CYS A 217 -1.42 -12.03 9.05
N TYR A 218 -0.18 -11.56 9.15
CA TYR A 218 0.49 -11.35 10.45
C TYR A 218 -0.21 -10.27 11.29
N LEU A 219 -0.59 -9.14 10.67
CA LEU A 219 -1.34 -8.10 11.36
C LEU A 219 -2.70 -8.60 11.81
N THR A 220 -3.42 -9.30 10.92
CA THR A 220 -4.74 -9.90 11.23
C THR A 220 -4.65 -10.91 12.35
N ALA A 221 -3.63 -11.76 12.37
CA ALA A 221 -3.40 -12.74 13.44
C ALA A 221 -3.20 -12.06 14.81
N GLU A 222 -2.37 -11.00 14.87
CA GLU A 222 -2.17 -10.24 16.11
C GLU A 222 -3.43 -9.50 16.54
N MET A 223 -4.23 -8.99 15.59
CA MET A 223 -5.52 -8.37 15.84
C MET A 223 -6.51 -9.37 16.46
N LEU A 224 -6.67 -10.54 15.87
CA LEU A 224 -7.53 -11.62 16.39
C LEU A 224 -7.09 -12.05 17.79
N LYS A 225 -5.80 -12.29 17.96
CA LYS A 225 -5.22 -12.71 19.26
C LYS A 225 -5.47 -11.67 20.35
N THR A 226 -5.23 -10.40 20.06
CA THR A 226 -5.27 -9.35 21.09
C THR A 226 -6.70 -8.93 21.43
N LEU A 227 -7.61 -8.87 20.44
CA LEU A 227 -8.94 -8.30 20.62
C LEU A 227 -10.04 -9.35 20.82
N LYS A 228 -9.82 -10.60 20.41
CA LYS A 228 -10.79 -11.70 20.52
C LYS A 228 -10.25 -12.94 21.21
N ASN A 229 -8.96 -12.98 21.57
CA ASN A 229 -8.26 -14.18 22.06
C ASN A 229 -8.46 -15.36 21.10
N ASP A 230 -8.35 -15.12 19.80
CA ASP A 230 -8.64 -16.04 18.71
C ASP A 230 -7.48 -16.08 17.70
N SER A 231 -7.58 -16.90 16.65
CA SER A 231 -6.54 -17.08 15.63
C SER A 231 -7.15 -17.44 14.28
N PHE A 232 -6.32 -17.61 13.26
CA PHE A 232 -6.73 -18.16 11.96
C PHE A 232 -7.13 -19.63 12.01
N SER A 233 -6.68 -20.38 13.03
CA SER A 233 -6.90 -21.82 13.10
C SER A 233 -8.39 -22.18 13.09
N GLY A 234 -8.79 -23.02 12.13
CA GLY A 234 -10.15 -23.47 11.92
C GLY A 234 -11.11 -22.42 11.35
N LYS A 235 -10.64 -21.22 11.00
CA LYS A 235 -11.47 -20.16 10.41
C LYS A 235 -11.68 -20.35 8.92
N THR A 236 -12.86 -19.99 8.45
CA THR A 236 -13.18 -19.85 7.03
C THR A 236 -12.79 -18.46 6.53
N VAL A 237 -12.00 -18.39 5.46
CA VAL A 237 -11.49 -17.13 4.91
C VAL A 237 -11.94 -16.96 3.47
N VAL A 238 -12.39 -15.75 3.13
CA VAL A 238 -12.69 -15.31 1.76
C VAL A 238 -11.70 -14.22 1.36
N ILE A 239 -11.09 -14.37 0.19
CA ILE A 239 -10.07 -13.44 -0.33
C ILE A 239 -10.50 -12.95 -1.71
N SER A 240 -10.65 -11.66 -1.92
CA SER A 240 -10.83 -11.12 -3.28
C SER A 240 -9.51 -11.00 -4.02
N GLY A 241 -9.58 -11.10 -5.34
CA GLY A 241 -8.39 -11.04 -6.19
C GLY A 241 -7.70 -12.39 -6.40
N SER A 242 -6.75 -12.38 -7.30
CA SER A 242 -5.87 -13.50 -7.66
C SER A 242 -4.49 -13.02 -8.14
N GLY A 243 -4.12 -11.80 -7.76
CA GLY A 243 -2.76 -11.25 -7.91
C GLY A 243 -1.87 -11.64 -6.73
N ASN A 244 -0.65 -11.09 -6.70
CA ASN A 244 0.35 -11.42 -5.67
C ASN A 244 -0.20 -11.28 -4.24
N VAL A 245 -0.89 -10.19 -3.92
CA VAL A 245 -1.43 -9.98 -2.57
C VAL A 245 -2.37 -11.11 -2.16
N ALA A 246 -3.33 -11.44 -3.03
CA ALA A 246 -4.33 -12.48 -2.77
C ALA A 246 -3.70 -13.89 -2.71
N ILE A 247 -2.78 -14.21 -3.63
CA ILE A 247 -2.08 -15.52 -3.67
C ILE A 247 -1.31 -15.73 -2.36
N PHE A 248 -0.52 -14.76 -1.93
CA PHE A 248 0.31 -14.91 -0.75
C PHE A 248 -0.46 -14.71 0.57
N ALA A 249 -1.58 -13.98 0.54
CA ALA A 249 -2.53 -13.99 1.66
C ALA A 249 -3.19 -15.37 1.82
N CYS A 250 -3.58 -16.01 0.71
CA CYS A 250 -4.10 -17.38 0.72
C CYS A 250 -3.08 -18.38 1.28
N GLU A 251 -1.83 -18.29 0.83
CA GLU A 251 -0.73 -19.14 1.32
C GLU A 251 -0.56 -19.01 2.84
N LYS A 252 -0.36 -17.78 3.30
CA LYS A 252 -0.08 -17.53 4.72
C LYS A 252 -1.30 -17.82 5.62
N ALA A 253 -2.51 -17.46 5.19
CA ALA A 253 -3.72 -17.80 5.95
C ALA A 253 -3.89 -19.32 6.11
N THR A 254 -3.60 -20.09 5.05
CA THR A 254 -3.63 -21.55 5.09
C THR A 254 -2.54 -22.13 6.02
N GLU A 255 -1.32 -21.59 5.97
CA GLU A 255 -0.23 -21.96 6.89
C GLU A 255 -0.58 -21.67 8.36
N LEU A 256 -1.35 -20.60 8.62
CA LEU A 256 -1.83 -20.25 9.96
C LEU A 256 -3.05 -21.08 10.40
N GLY A 257 -3.47 -22.06 9.60
CA GLY A 257 -4.51 -23.03 9.93
C GLY A 257 -5.93 -22.64 9.50
N ALA A 258 -6.09 -21.62 8.66
CA ALA A 258 -7.39 -21.26 8.08
C ALA A 258 -7.73 -22.12 6.86
N LYS A 259 -9.01 -22.16 6.52
CA LYS A 259 -9.51 -22.69 5.26
C LYS A 259 -9.95 -21.53 4.35
N VAL A 260 -9.16 -21.24 3.32
CA VAL A 260 -9.53 -20.27 2.30
C VAL A 260 -10.48 -20.93 1.31
N VAL A 261 -11.72 -20.47 1.22
CA VAL A 261 -12.78 -21.12 0.43
C VAL A 261 -13.11 -20.39 -0.87
N ALA A 262 -12.67 -19.15 -1.05
CA ALA A 262 -12.98 -18.39 -2.26
C ALA A 262 -11.88 -17.41 -2.63
N MET A 263 -11.68 -17.23 -3.95
CA MET A 263 -10.85 -16.21 -4.57
C MET A 263 -11.55 -15.65 -5.81
N SER A 264 -11.20 -14.42 -6.23
CA SER A 264 -11.81 -13.75 -7.40
C SER A 264 -10.79 -13.21 -8.40
N ASP A 265 -11.26 -12.89 -9.59
CA ASP A 265 -10.61 -11.96 -10.52
C ASP A 265 -11.63 -10.93 -11.03
N SER A 266 -11.25 -10.10 -12.01
CA SER A 266 -12.13 -9.04 -12.53
C SER A 266 -13.43 -9.54 -13.18
N ASN A 267 -13.52 -10.82 -13.53
CA ASN A 267 -14.66 -11.40 -14.22
C ASN A 267 -15.63 -12.11 -13.29
N GLY A 268 -15.11 -12.74 -12.21
CA GLY A 268 -15.93 -13.50 -11.30
C GLY A 268 -15.12 -14.09 -10.15
N TYR A 269 -15.71 -15.06 -9.46
CA TYR A 269 -15.07 -15.72 -8.33
C TYR A 269 -15.26 -17.22 -8.36
N ILE A 270 -14.35 -17.93 -7.73
CA ILE A 270 -14.43 -19.36 -7.45
C ILE A 270 -14.77 -19.58 -5.99
N HIS A 271 -15.56 -20.62 -5.75
CA HIS A 271 -15.86 -21.14 -4.41
C HIS A 271 -15.52 -22.63 -4.35
N ASP A 272 -14.65 -22.98 -3.44
CA ASP A 272 -14.24 -24.36 -3.14
C ASP A 272 -14.47 -24.61 -1.64
N PRO A 273 -15.55 -25.30 -1.25
CA PRO A 273 -15.88 -25.55 0.15
C PRO A 273 -14.85 -26.41 0.88
N ASP A 274 -14.06 -27.19 0.14
CA ASP A 274 -12.97 -28.02 0.68
C ASP A 274 -11.65 -27.26 0.85
N GLY A 275 -11.60 -26.02 0.40
CA GLY A 275 -10.45 -25.13 0.46
C GLY A 275 -9.66 -25.04 -0.83
N ILE A 276 -9.30 -23.81 -1.18
CA ILE A 276 -8.58 -23.49 -2.42
C ILE A 276 -7.27 -24.27 -2.53
N LYS A 277 -7.07 -24.91 -3.69
CA LYS A 277 -5.84 -25.61 -4.06
C LYS A 277 -4.88 -24.58 -4.67
N LEU A 278 -4.05 -23.98 -3.82
CA LEU A 278 -3.25 -22.81 -4.17
C LEU A 278 -2.26 -23.06 -5.33
N ASP A 279 -1.71 -24.26 -5.44
CA ASP A 279 -0.78 -24.59 -6.53
C ASP A 279 -1.44 -24.47 -7.92
N ILE A 280 -2.73 -24.84 -8.01
CA ILE A 280 -3.52 -24.67 -9.24
C ILE A 280 -3.71 -23.18 -9.56
N ILE A 281 -3.98 -22.35 -8.54
CA ILE A 281 -4.09 -20.89 -8.71
C ILE A 281 -2.75 -20.31 -9.16
N LYS A 282 -1.64 -20.72 -8.54
CA LYS A 282 -0.29 -20.28 -8.94
C LYS A 282 0.01 -20.66 -10.39
N ASP A 283 -0.29 -21.87 -10.81
CA ASP A 283 -0.11 -22.32 -12.21
C ASP A 283 -0.94 -21.46 -13.17
N ILE A 284 -2.24 -21.30 -12.89
CA ILE A 284 -3.13 -20.48 -13.73
C ILE A 284 -2.64 -19.02 -13.83
N LYS A 285 -2.32 -18.40 -12.69
CA LYS A 285 -2.08 -16.95 -12.63
C LYS A 285 -0.64 -16.56 -12.94
N LEU A 286 0.33 -17.28 -12.39
CA LEU A 286 1.75 -16.91 -12.47
C LEU A 286 2.44 -17.53 -13.68
N VAL A 287 2.05 -18.76 -14.07
CA VAL A 287 2.66 -19.48 -15.20
C VAL A 287 1.88 -19.22 -16.48
N LYS A 288 0.60 -19.60 -16.52
CA LYS A 288 -0.25 -19.53 -17.73
C LYS A 288 -0.81 -18.13 -18.00
N ARG A 289 -0.82 -17.24 -16.99
CA ARG A 289 -1.44 -15.90 -17.04
C ARG A 289 -2.92 -15.95 -17.43
N GLY A 290 -3.60 -17.07 -17.08
CA GLY A 290 -4.99 -17.36 -17.36
C GLY A 290 -5.98 -16.68 -16.43
N ARG A 291 -7.25 -17.09 -16.52
CA ARG A 291 -8.35 -16.62 -15.71
C ARG A 291 -8.70 -17.61 -14.61
N ILE A 292 -9.15 -17.09 -13.45
CA ILE A 292 -9.46 -17.93 -12.29
C ILE A 292 -10.57 -18.97 -12.57
N LYS A 293 -11.44 -18.73 -13.54
CA LYS A 293 -12.45 -19.68 -14.00
C LYS A 293 -11.91 -21.03 -14.45
N GLU A 294 -10.63 -21.09 -14.85
CA GLU A 294 -9.97 -22.32 -15.29
C GLU A 294 -9.76 -23.31 -14.13
N TYR A 295 -9.88 -22.83 -12.89
CA TYR A 295 -9.75 -23.63 -11.67
C TYR A 295 -10.80 -24.75 -11.61
N VAL A 296 -12.06 -24.46 -11.92
CA VAL A 296 -13.16 -25.43 -11.79
C VAL A 296 -13.05 -26.61 -12.73
N ALA A 297 -12.32 -26.48 -13.84
CA ALA A 297 -12.04 -27.59 -14.72
C ALA A 297 -11.03 -28.61 -14.12
N GLN A 298 -10.28 -28.20 -13.11
CA GLN A 298 -9.23 -29.00 -12.48
C GLN A 298 -9.63 -29.49 -11.08
N VAL A 299 -10.65 -28.86 -10.46
CA VAL A 299 -11.09 -29.16 -9.09
C VAL A 299 -12.58 -29.48 -9.06
N PRO A 300 -12.96 -30.77 -9.16
CA PRO A 300 -14.35 -31.21 -9.04
C PRO A 300 -14.95 -30.79 -7.68
N GLY A 301 -16.18 -30.31 -7.70
CA GLY A 301 -16.87 -29.81 -6.49
C GLY A 301 -16.73 -28.31 -6.25
N SER A 302 -15.77 -27.64 -6.91
CA SER A 302 -15.69 -26.20 -6.91
C SER A 302 -16.67 -25.57 -7.91
N THR A 303 -17.04 -24.30 -7.69
CA THR A 303 -17.93 -23.54 -8.59
C THR A 303 -17.29 -22.25 -9.04
N TYR A 304 -17.69 -21.75 -10.19
CA TYR A 304 -17.37 -20.41 -10.68
C TYR A 304 -18.65 -19.62 -10.88
N THR A 305 -18.66 -18.38 -10.45
CA THR A 305 -19.76 -17.44 -10.63
C THR A 305 -19.25 -16.14 -11.25
N GLU A 306 -19.94 -15.65 -12.28
CA GLU A 306 -19.62 -14.36 -12.88
C GLU A 306 -20.02 -13.21 -11.95
N GLY A 307 -19.27 -12.07 -12.05
CA GLY A 307 -19.49 -10.92 -11.18
C GLY A 307 -18.67 -11.02 -9.89
N PHE A 308 -17.52 -10.35 -9.87
CA PHE A 308 -16.51 -10.48 -8.78
C PHE A 308 -17.03 -10.08 -7.39
N ARG A 309 -17.97 -9.13 -7.28
CA ARG A 309 -18.52 -8.67 -6.01
C ARG A 309 -19.37 -9.71 -5.29
N GLY A 310 -19.94 -10.66 -6.01
CA GLY A 310 -20.69 -11.75 -5.43
C GLY A 310 -19.90 -12.63 -4.46
N ILE A 311 -18.57 -12.57 -4.48
CA ILE A 311 -17.71 -13.28 -3.54
C ILE A 311 -18.04 -12.95 -2.08
N TRP A 312 -18.50 -11.74 -1.80
CA TRP A 312 -18.81 -11.28 -0.44
C TRP A 312 -20.12 -11.81 0.13
N THR A 313 -20.93 -12.53 -0.67
CA THR A 313 -22.10 -13.27 -0.18
C THR A 313 -21.74 -14.63 0.42
N ILE A 314 -20.47 -15.08 0.28
CA ILE A 314 -20.00 -16.35 0.83
C ILE A 314 -19.77 -16.16 2.33
N PRO A 315 -20.44 -16.93 3.22
CA PRO A 315 -20.21 -16.86 4.65
C PRO A 315 -18.74 -17.15 5.02
N CYS A 316 -18.17 -16.32 5.87
CA CYS A 316 -16.79 -16.48 6.33
C CYS A 316 -16.57 -15.86 7.70
N ASP A 317 -15.53 -16.32 8.40
CA ASP A 317 -15.08 -15.71 9.64
C ASP A 317 -14.21 -14.47 9.39
N ILE A 318 -13.41 -14.49 8.30
CA ILE A 318 -12.45 -13.44 7.98
C ILE A 318 -12.56 -13.10 6.49
N ALA A 319 -12.76 -11.81 6.18
CA ALA A 319 -12.75 -11.27 4.83
C ALA A 319 -11.45 -10.49 4.55
N LEU A 320 -10.72 -10.86 3.50
CA LEU A 320 -9.49 -10.21 3.09
C LEU A 320 -9.64 -9.61 1.68
N PRO A 321 -10.06 -8.36 1.55
CA PRO A 321 -10.15 -7.69 0.25
C PRO A 321 -8.74 -7.36 -0.28
N CYS A 322 -8.33 -8.09 -1.34
CA CYS A 322 -7.00 -8.06 -1.92
C CYS A 322 -6.99 -7.70 -3.43
N ALA A 323 -8.13 -7.26 -4.00
CA ALA A 323 -8.25 -7.02 -5.43
C ALA A 323 -8.06 -5.55 -5.80
N THR A 324 -9.09 -4.73 -5.62
CA THR A 324 -9.11 -3.37 -6.15
C THR A 324 -9.73 -2.35 -5.21
N GLN A 325 -9.48 -1.07 -5.50
CA GLN A 325 -10.11 0.05 -4.81
C GLN A 325 -11.64 0.02 -4.96
N ASN A 326 -12.36 0.35 -3.88
CA ASN A 326 -13.83 0.47 -3.83
C ASN A 326 -14.57 -0.81 -4.27
N GLU A 327 -14.00 -1.98 -4.01
CA GLU A 327 -14.65 -3.26 -4.30
C GLU A 327 -15.74 -3.62 -3.29
N ILE A 328 -15.68 -3.09 -2.07
CA ILE A 328 -16.68 -3.27 -1.01
C ILE A 328 -17.41 -1.94 -0.80
N THR A 329 -18.65 -1.89 -1.26
CA THR A 329 -19.59 -0.81 -0.97
C THR A 329 -20.45 -1.14 0.26
N ALA A 330 -21.43 -0.29 0.60
CA ALA A 330 -22.37 -0.59 1.68
C ALA A 330 -23.08 -1.94 1.50
N ALA A 331 -23.46 -2.26 0.26
CA ALA A 331 -24.17 -3.52 -0.04
C ALA A 331 -23.32 -4.76 0.26
N GLU A 332 -22.07 -4.78 -0.21
CA GLU A 332 -21.16 -5.89 0.08
C GLU A 332 -20.82 -5.96 1.57
N ALA A 333 -20.69 -4.82 2.24
CA ALA A 333 -20.43 -4.78 3.68
C ALA A 333 -21.58 -5.40 4.50
N GLU A 334 -22.83 -5.13 4.11
CA GLU A 334 -24.01 -5.75 4.74
C GLU A 334 -24.00 -7.27 4.56
N GLU A 335 -23.64 -7.79 3.37
CA GLU A 335 -23.53 -9.22 3.11
C GLU A 335 -22.40 -9.87 3.95
N ILE A 336 -21.23 -9.22 4.08
CA ILE A 336 -20.14 -9.68 4.94
C ILE A 336 -20.59 -9.79 6.40
N VAL A 337 -21.29 -8.78 6.92
CA VAL A 337 -21.82 -8.78 8.30
C VAL A 337 -22.85 -9.88 8.48
N LYS A 338 -23.78 -10.02 7.55
CA LYS A 338 -24.81 -11.06 7.53
C LYS A 338 -24.21 -12.48 7.44
N GLY A 339 -23.11 -12.63 6.70
CA GLY A 339 -22.34 -13.86 6.56
C GLY A 339 -21.63 -14.30 7.86
N GLY A 340 -21.63 -13.47 8.91
CA GLY A 340 -21.08 -13.79 10.23
C GLY A 340 -19.59 -13.49 10.37
N ALA A 341 -19.00 -12.68 9.49
CA ALA A 341 -17.61 -12.31 9.59
C ALA A 341 -17.30 -11.64 10.95
N MET A 342 -16.17 -11.99 11.52
CA MET A 342 -15.64 -11.38 12.75
C MET A 342 -14.57 -10.34 12.47
N ALA A 343 -13.93 -10.41 11.30
CA ALA A 343 -12.84 -9.53 10.91
C ALA A 343 -12.81 -9.23 9.41
N VAL A 344 -12.46 -8.00 9.09
CA VAL A 344 -12.10 -7.54 7.73
C VAL A 344 -10.72 -6.88 7.81
N ALA A 345 -9.79 -7.29 6.94
CA ALA A 345 -8.46 -6.67 6.87
C ALA A 345 -8.06 -6.39 5.41
N GLU A 346 -7.70 -5.16 5.14
CA GLU A 346 -7.52 -4.64 3.78
C GLU A 346 -6.13 -4.92 3.20
N GLY A 347 -6.05 -5.85 2.26
CA GLY A 347 -4.83 -6.14 1.48
C GLY A 347 -4.63 -5.21 0.30
N ALA A 348 -5.69 -4.84 -0.40
CA ALA A 348 -5.66 -3.82 -1.46
C ALA A 348 -5.58 -2.39 -0.88
N ASN A 349 -5.33 -1.40 -1.73
CA ASN A 349 -5.40 0.00 -1.33
C ASN A 349 -6.86 0.48 -1.40
N MET A 350 -7.40 0.94 -0.27
CA MET A 350 -8.77 1.46 -0.12
C MET A 350 -9.86 0.58 -0.77
N PRO A 351 -9.94 -0.73 -0.45
CA PRO A 351 -10.93 -1.60 -1.06
C PRO A 351 -12.34 -1.35 -0.55
N SER A 352 -12.49 -0.83 0.69
CA SER A 352 -13.77 -0.52 1.30
C SER A 352 -14.10 0.96 1.19
N THR A 353 -15.35 1.28 0.83
CA THR A 353 -15.83 2.67 0.86
C THR A 353 -16.03 3.16 2.30
N PRO A 354 -16.07 4.49 2.57
CA PRO A 354 -16.35 5.01 3.91
C PRO A 354 -17.65 4.47 4.52
N GLU A 355 -18.69 4.29 3.70
CA GLU A 355 -19.97 3.71 4.13
C GLU A 355 -19.82 2.25 4.57
N ALA A 356 -19.02 1.46 3.83
CA ALA A 356 -18.71 0.08 4.20
C ALA A 356 -17.97 0.01 5.54
N ILE A 357 -16.97 0.87 5.75
CA ILE A 357 -16.21 0.96 7.00
C ILE A 357 -17.14 1.30 8.17
N ALA A 358 -18.07 2.24 7.98
CA ALA A 358 -19.05 2.61 9.01
C ALA A 358 -19.97 1.44 9.38
N ILE A 359 -20.38 0.61 8.40
CA ILE A 359 -21.18 -0.61 8.63
C ILE A 359 -20.38 -1.62 9.46
N PHE A 360 -19.11 -1.88 9.12
CA PHE A 360 -18.26 -2.80 9.89
C PHE A 360 -18.08 -2.34 11.33
N GLN A 361 -17.79 -1.06 11.55
CA GLN A 361 -17.63 -0.47 12.88
C GLN A 361 -18.92 -0.57 13.69
N LYS A 362 -20.08 -0.24 13.09
CA LYS A 362 -21.39 -0.34 13.73
C LYS A 362 -21.74 -1.77 14.11
N ALA A 363 -21.36 -2.74 13.30
CA ALA A 363 -21.58 -4.17 13.56
C ALA A 363 -20.58 -4.77 14.55
N GLY A 364 -19.56 -4.01 15.00
CA GLY A 364 -18.53 -4.47 15.93
C GLY A 364 -17.54 -5.47 15.34
N LEU A 365 -17.37 -5.48 14.00
CA LEU A 365 -16.34 -6.25 13.34
C LEU A 365 -14.97 -5.65 13.62
N LEU A 366 -13.97 -6.51 13.73
CA LEU A 366 -12.58 -6.07 13.70
C LEU A 366 -12.23 -5.58 12.30
N PHE A 367 -11.83 -4.33 12.18
CA PHE A 367 -11.48 -3.75 10.89
C PHE A 367 -10.05 -3.22 10.89
N ALA A 368 -9.19 -3.77 10.01
CA ALA A 368 -7.82 -3.33 9.83
C ALA A 368 -7.68 -2.53 8.53
N PRO A 369 -7.39 -1.21 8.60
CA PRO A 369 -7.32 -0.36 7.41
C PRO A 369 -6.08 -0.66 6.55
N ALA A 370 -6.19 -0.41 5.26
CA ALA A 370 -5.18 -0.70 4.25
C ALA A 370 -3.78 -0.15 4.60
N LYS A 371 -3.70 1.10 5.06
CA LYS A 371 -2.41 1.74 5.38
C LYS A 371 -1.61 1.01 6.47
N ALA A 372 -2.29 0.23 7.33
CA ALA A 372 -1.66 -0.62 8.33
C ALA A 372 -1.53 -2.06 7.81
N ALA A 373 -2.63 -2.65 7.34
CA ALA A 373 -2.72 -4.06 7.00
C ALA A 373 -1.85 -4.46 5.78
N ASN A 374 -1.73 -3.60 4.78
CA ASN A 374 -0.91 -3.87 3.60
C ASN A 374 0.51 -3.24 3.64
N ALA A 375 0.96 -2.78 4.80
CA ALA A 375 2.28 -2.16 4.96
C ALA A 375 3.45 -3.14 4.80
N GLY A 376 3.20 -4.44 4.74
CA GLY A 376 4.25 -5.46 4.56
C GLY A 376 5.13 -5.22 3.35
N GLY A 377 4.54 -4.81 2.22
CA GLY A 377 5.29 -4.51 1.00
C GLY A 377 6.31 -3.38 1.16
N VAL A 378 5.96 -2.28 1.81
CA VAL A 378 6.89 -1.17 2.06
C VAL A 378 7.88 -1.52 3.18
N ALA A 379 7.47 -2.33 4.17
CA ALA A 379 8.37 -2.83 5.22
C ALA A 379 9.51 -3.65 4.60
N VAL A 380 9.22 -4.64 3.76
CA VAL A 380 10.27 -5.41 3.08
C VAL A 380 11.06 -4.56 2.09
N SER A 381 10.46 -3.56 1.46
CA SER A 381 11.23 -2.58 0.66
C SER A 381 12.29 -1.84 1.50
N ALA A 382 11.97 -1.44 2.73
CA ALA A 382 12.96 -0.83 3.63
C ALA A 382 14.00 -1.84 4.13
N LEU A 383 13.61 -3.09 4.34
CA LEU A 383 14.57 -4.18 4.64
C LEU A 383 15.49 -4.44 3.44
N GLU A 384 15.01 -4.33 2.19
CA GLU A 384 15.85 -4.37 0.98
C GLU A 384 16.89 -3.25 0.99
N MET A 385 16.50 -2.02 1.36
CA MET A 385 17.45 -0.91 1.52
C MET A 385 18.53 -1.24 2.56
N SER A 386 18.15 -1.81 3.70
CA SER A 386 19.08 -2.20 4.75
C SER A 386 20.08 -3.25 4.28
N GLN A 387 19.62 -4.30 3.59
CA GLN A 387 20.47 -5.33 2.98
C GLN A 387 21.45 -4.73 1.96
N ASN A 388 20.95 -3.82 1.11
CA ASN A 388 21.79 -3.14 0.11
C ASN A 388 22.86 -2.26 0.77
N SER A 389 22.53 -1.55 1.85
CA SER A 389 23.48 -0.71 2.59
C SER A 389 24.58 -1.55 3.26
N MET A 390 24.24 -2.74 3.76
CA MET A 390 25.20 -3.68 4.34
C MET A 390 25.99 -4.47 3.28
N ARG A 391 25.56 -4.46 2.01
CA ARG A 391 26.06 -5.32 0.93
C ARG A 391 25.96 -6.81 1.26
N TYR A 392 24.88 -7.19 1.96
CA TYR A 392 24.65 -8.56 2.43
C TYR A 392 23.16 -8.90 2.29
N SER A 393 22.86 -10.09 1.79
CA SER A 393 21.47 -10.57 1.62
C SER A 393 21.09 -11.48 2.78
N TRP A 394 19.91 -11.26 3.34
CA TRP A 394 19.30 -12.14 4.33
C TRP A 394 18.57 -13.31 3.64
N THR A 395 18.42 -14.41 4.37
CA THR A 395 17.60 -15.54 3.94
C THR A 395 16.11 -15.18 3.92
N PHE A 396 15.31 -16.03 3.31
CA PHE A 396 13.86 -15.86 3.32
C PHE A 396 13.31 -15.80 4.75
N GLU A 397 13.74 -16.71 5.61
CA GLU A 397 13.31 -16.84 7.01
C GLU A 397 13.71 -15.60 7.84
N GLU A 398 14.90 -15.05 7.60
CA GLU A 398 15.33 -13.83 8.28
C GLU A 398 14.49 -12.62 7.91
N VAL A 399 14.15 -12.47 6.62
CA VAL A 399 13.28 -11.37 6.14
C VAL A 399 11.87 -11.58 6.65
N ASP A 400 11.32 -12.79 6.59
CA ASP A 400 9.96 -13.12 7.02
C ASP A 400 9.78 -12.89 8.54
N ALA A 401 10.75 -13.32 9.36
CA ALA A 401 10.71 -13.07 10.80
C ALA A 401 10.73 -11.57 11.14
N LYS A 402 11.51 -10.76 10.40
CA LYS A 402 11.51 -9.30 10.55
C LYS A 402 10.19 -8.69 10.12
N LEU A 403 9.63 -9.15 8.99
CA LEU A 403 8.31 -8.72 8.51
C LEU A 403 7.23 -9.00 9.55
N GLN A 404 7.19 -10.21 10.10
CA GLN A 404 6.24 -10.59 11.15
C GLN A 404 6.36 -9.64 12.36
N GLY A 405 7.56 -9.40 12.86
CA GLY A 405 7.79 -8.48 13.96
C GLY A 405 7.32 -7.06 13.68
N ILE A 406 7.55 -6.55 12.47
CA ILE A 406 7.11 -5.22 12.04
C ILE A 406 5.57 -5.15 12.02
N MET A 407 4.88 -6.13 11.44
CA MET A 407 3.43 -6.13 11.33
C MET A 407 2.73 -6.25 12.69
N VAL A 408 3.27 -7.05 13.59
CA VAL A 408 2.84 -7.14 15.00
C VAL A 408 2.98 -5.78 15.70
N ASN A 409 4.11 -5.10 15.51
CA ASN A 409 4.35 -3.78 16.10
C ASN A 409 3.43 -2.72 15.49
N ILE A 410 3.14 -2.76 14.19
CA ILE A 410 2.14 -1.88 13.56
C ILE A 410 0.80 -2.02 14.27
N PHE A 411 0.30 -3.25 14.41
CA PHE A 411 -0.98 -3.48 15.08
C PHE A 411 -0.98 -2.92 16.52
N ARG A 412 0.06 -3.23 17.30
CA ARG A 412 0.17 -2.76 18.69
C ARG A 412 0.17 -1.24 18.79
N ASN A 413 0.92 -0.58 17.92
CA ASN A 413 1.02 0.88 17.90
C ASN A 413 -0.32 1.54 17.54
N ILE A 414 -1.02 1.05 16.52
CA ILE A 414 -2.32 1.62 16.12
C ILE A 414 -3.40 1.36 17.17
N ASN A 415 -3.41 0.17 17.78
CA ASN A 415 -4.35 -0.16 18.84
C ASN A 415 -4.11 0.68 20.11
N ASN A 416 -2.84 0.87 20.48
CA ASN A 416 -2.48 1.73 21.62
C ASN A 416 -2.82 3.19 21.37
N ALA A 417 -2.57 3.72 20.16
CA ALA A 417 -2.94 5.08 19.80
C ALA A 417 -4.47 5.28 19.84
N ALA A 418 -5.25 4.33 19.31
CA ALA A 418 -6.70 4.40 19.41
C ALA A 418 -7.17 4.48 20.88
N LYS A 419 -6.59 3.66 21.77
CA LYS A 419 -6.90 3.69 23.23
C LYS A 419 -6.49 5.00 23.87
N GLU A 420 -5.28 5.50 23.59
CA GLU A 420 -4.74 6.76 24.16
C GLU A 420 -5.68 7.97 23.90
N TYR A 421 -6.32 7.97 22.72
CA TYR A 421 -7.23 9.05 22.32
C TYR A 421 -8.71 8.75 22.52
N GLY A 422 -9.05 7.66 23.25
CA GLY A 422 -10.44 7.33 23.62
C GLY A 422 -11.26 6.74 22.46
N MET A 423 -10.59 6.19 21.46
CA MET A 423 -11.20 5.57 20.27
C MET A 423 -10.96 4.06 20.25
N GLU A 424 -11.04 3.38 21.38
CA GLU A 424 -10.77 1.94 21.49
C GLU A 424 -11.55 1.12 20.46
N GLY A 425 -10.85 0.22 19.75
CA GLY A 425 -11.41 -0.58 18.65
C GLY A 425 -11.45 0.10 17.29
N ASN A 426 -11.25 1.42 17.22
CA ASN A 426 -11.17 2.14 15.94
C ASN A 426 -9.71 2.18 15.42
N LEU A 427 -9.32 1.11 14.69
CA LEU A 427 -7.96 1.00 14.15
C LEU A 427 -7.71 1.96 12.97
N VAL A 428 -8.76 2.51 12.33
CA VAL A 428 -8.63 3.55 11.30
C VAL A 428 -8.08 4.83 11.92
N ALA A 429 -8.73 5.31 12.97
CA ALA A 429 -8.26 6.46 13.74
C ALA A 429 -6.88 6.18 14.35
N GLY A 430 -6.70 4.99 14.93
CA GLY A 430 -5.41 4.58 15.50
C GLY A 430 -4.26 4.63 14.50
N ALA A 431 -4.48 4.24 13.24
CA ALA A 431 -3.46 4.29 12.19
C ALA A 431 -3.05 5.73 11.84
N ASN A 432 -4.01 6.65 11.72
CA ASN A 432 -3.72 8.06 11.47
C ASN A 432 -2.97 8.68 12.67
N LEU A 433 -3.46 8.46 13.88
CA LEU A 433 -2.88 9.00 15.11
C LEU A 433 -1.46 8.49 15.37
N ALA A 434 -1.24 7.16 15.28
CA ALA A 434 0.08 6.56 15.49
C ALA A 434 1.10 7.03 14.44
N GLY A 435 0.68 7.06 13.16
CA GLY A 435 1.53 7.52 12.07
C GLY A 435 1.92 8.99 12.22
N PHE A 436 0.94 9.86 12.46
CA PHE A 436 1.16 11.29 12.63
C PHE A 436 1.97 11.62 13.89
N LYS A 437 1.71 10.94 15.02
CA LYS A 437 2.45 11.13 16.27
C LYS A 437 3.96 11.04 16.04
N LYS A 438 4.41 9.96 15.41
CA LYS A 438 5.84 9.74 15.12
C LYS A 438 6.43 10.84 14.22
N VAL A 439 5.72 11.22 13.15
CA VAL A 439 6.21 12.23 12.20
C VAL A 439 6.24 13.61 12.86
N SER A 440 5.16 14.01 13.56
CA SER A 440 5.07 15.31 14.22
C SER A 440 6.11 15.49 15.33
N GLU A 441 6.39 14.43 16.10
CA GLU A 441 7.47 14.45 17.11
C GLU A 441 8.84 14.64 16.47
N ALA A 442 9.12 13.97 15.35
CA ALA A 442 10.35 14.18 14.60
C ALA A 442 10.46 15.62 14.05
N MET A 443 9.37 16.13 13.46
CA MET A 443 9.32 17.50 12.93
C MET A 443 9.54 18.56 14.03
N ILE A 444 8.97 18.36 15.21
CA ILE A 444 9.18 19.26 16.37
C ILE A 444 10.64 19.20 16.85
N ALA A 445 11.19 17.99 16.99
CA ALA A 445 12.55 17.79 17.48
C ALA A 445 13.62 18.37 16.53
N GLN A 446 13.36 18.37 15.22
CA GLN A 446 14.30 18.90 14.21
C GLN A 446 14.13 20.41 13.99
N GLY A 447 13.05 21.01 14.51
CA GLY A 447 12.78 22.43 14.35
C GLY A 447 12.16 22.82 13.02
N VAL A 448 12.28 24.09 12.66
CA VAL A 448 11.81 24.64 11.38
C VAL A 448 12.97 24.66 10.40
N VAL A 449 13.02 23.69 9.53
CA VAL A 449 14.08 23.47 8.53
C VAL A 449 13.52 23.46 7.13
#